data_e5b96550a9961c0654d42365491a97d0
#
_entry.id   e5b96550a9961c0654d42365491a97d0
#
_cell.length_a   1.000
_cell.length_b   1.000
_cell.length_c   1.000
_cell.angle_alpha   90.00
_cell.angle_beta   90.00
_cell.angle_gamma   90.00
#
_symmetry.space_group_name_H-M   'P 1'
#
loop_
_entity.id
_entity.type
_entity.pdbx_description
1 polymer ?
#
loop_
_entity_poly.entity_id
_entity_poly.type
_entity_poly.pdbx_seq_one_letter_code
_entity_poly.pdbx_strand_id
1 'polypeptide(L)'
;MGSNKIIIGVNDLATKAPELVSQWDKAKNGDLSPWDIPAASHKKVWWIDDLGHSWEASVNSRTHGSGCPICSNRKALPGFNDLKSKKPKLASEWDDEKNGLLKPENVTPASGRKVWWRCSFGHSWMASVSNRAKGHGCPICGNKQVLPGFNNLASQNPMLAKEWDDEKNGPLTPDSITPASDKRVWWRDKFGHSWKAAIYSRAEGCGCPVCANLQVMAGFNDLASQNPKLAEEWDDIKNAPLTPECVTYASERKVWWHCILGHSWRASIAHRAHGSGCPVCAGKQVLVGFNDLASQNPSLAKEWDSEKNNLLTPEGVTTNSGRRVWWR
;
A
#
# COMPACT_ATOMS: atom_id res chain seq x y z
N MET A 1 42.33 14.75 -44.68
CA MET A 1 42.79 14.69 -43.28
C MET A 1 43.57 15.97 -43.01
N GLY A 2 42.92 16.98 -42.38
CA GLY A 2 43.56 18.27 -42.10
C GLY A 2 44.69 18.09 -41.07
N SER A 3 45.87 18.43 -41.41
CA SER A 3 47.02 18.46 -40.51
C SER A 3 46.71 19.44 -39.37
N ASN A 4 46.53 18.93 -38.13
CA ASN A 4 46.43 19.75 -36.91
C ASN A 4 47.78 20.41 -36.58
N LYS A 5 48.29 21.16 -37.52
CA LYS A 5 49.55 21.91 -37.32
C LYS A 5 49.26 23.00 -36.30
N ILE A 6 50.01 23.06 -35.21
CA ILE A 6 49.91 24.10 -34.22
C ILE A 6 50.24 25.44 -34.79
N ILE A 7 49.47 26.48 -34.48
CA ILE A 7 49.72 27.89 -34.80
C ILE A 7 49.58 28.61 -33.48
N ILE A 8 50.72 28.93 -32.85
CA ILE A 8 50.80 29.62 -31.55
C ILE A 8 50.07 30.97 -31.65
N GLY A 9 49.24 31.29 -30.66
CA GLY A 9 48.39 32.49 -30.63
C GLY A 9 47.10 32.37 -31.43
N VAL A 10 46.80 31.20 -32.08
CA VAL A 10 45.61 31.01 -32.91
C VAL A 10 44.82 29.76 -32.50
N ASN A 11 45.44 28.59 -32.41
CA ASN A 11 44.74 27.32 -32.15
C ASN A 11 45.36 26.51 -31.00
N ASP A 12 46.38 27.03 -30.35
CA ASP A 12 46.93 26.44 -29.12
C ASP A 12 45.94 26.46 -27.95
N LEU A 13 46.17 25.57 -26.99
CA LEU A 13 45.29 25.43 -25.81
C LEU A 13 45.28 26.70 -24.98
N ALA A 14 46.42 27.33 -24.73
CA ALA A 14 46.51 28.51 -23.87
C ALA A 14 45.73 29.70 -24.44
N THR A 15 45.68 29.85 -25.77
CA THR A 15 44.91 30.90 -26.45
C THR A 15 43.42 30.60 -26.53
N LYS A 16 43.02 29.33 -26.76
CA LYS A 16 41.63 28.93 -26.97
C LYS A 16 40.86 28.62 -25.66
N ALA A 17 41.56 28.21 -24.62
CA ALA A 17 40.98 27.86 -23.33
C ALA A 17 41.93 28.30 -22.18
N PRO A 18 42.15 29.60 -22.01
CA PRO A 18 43.11 30.14 -21.04
C PRO A 18 42.77 29.72 -19.60
N GLU A 19 41.47 29.49 -19.28
CA GLU A 19 41.02 29.00 -17.99
C GLU A 19 41.55 27.60 -17.65
N LEU A 20 41.92 26.80 -18.63
CA LEU A 20 42.47 25.47 -18.42
C LEU A 20 43.98 25.47 -18.14
N VAL A 21 44.67 26.59 -18.39
CA VAL A 21 46.13 26.69 -18.18
C VAL A 21 46.50 26.51 -16.71
N SER A 22 45.67 27.04 -15.79
CA SER A 22 45.86 26.87 -14.34
C SER A 22 45.75 25.41 -13.89
N GLN A 23 45.05 24.58 -14.67
CA GLN A 23 44.84 23.16 -14.39
C GLN A 23 45.84 22.27 -15.12
N TRP A 24 46.87 22.84 -15.75
CA TRP A 24 47.91 22.07 -16.40
C TRP A 24 48.91 21.51 -15.37
N ASP A 25 49.04 20.19 -15.25
CA ASP A 25 50.03 19.58 -14.34
C ASP A 25 51.43 19.64 -14.94
N LYS A 26 52.11 20.75 -14.72
CA LYS A 26 53.44 21.01 -15.24
C LYS A 26 54.46 19.95 -14.81
N ALA A 27 54.32 19.44 -13.58
CA ALA A 27 55.27 18.47 -13.04
C ALA A 27 55.21 17.12 -13.81
N LYS A 28 54.01 16.73 -14.23
CA LYS A 28 53.82 15.46 -14.96
C LYS A 28 53.88 15.57 -16.47
N ASN A 29 53.63 16.75 -17.02
CA ASN A 29 53.73 16.98 -18.47
C ASN A 29 55.15 17.32 -18.93
N GLY A 30 56.10 17.57 -18.00
CA GLY A 30 57.48 17.87 -18.31
C GLY A 30 57.64 19.13 -19.16
N ASP A 31 58.35 19.01 -20.28
CA ASP A 31 58.65 20.11 -21.20
C ASP A 31 57.47 20.52 -22.08
N LEU A 32 56.37 19.69 -22.10
CA LEU A 32 55.19 20.02 -22.89
C LEU A 32 54.40 21.16 -22.19
N SER A 33 54.11 22.21 -22.95
CA SER A 33 53.33 23.35 -22.42
C SER A 33 51.98 23.52 -23.13
N PRO A 34 51.03 24.27 -22.56
CA PRO A 34 49.75 24.57 -23.18
C PRO A 34 49.82 25.29 -24.51
N TRP A 35 50.93 25.97 -24.80
CA TRP A 35 51.19 26.62 -26.10
C TRP A 35 51.67 25.66 -27.18
N ASP A 36 52.15 24.46 -26.78
CA ASP A 36 52.72 23.45 -27.69
C ASP A 36 51.71 22.42 -28.18
N ILE A 37 50.42 22.61 -27.81
CA ILE A 37 49.37 21.65 -28.13
C ILE A 37 48.09 22.33 -28.61
N PRO A 38 47.46 21.89 -29.72
CA PRO A 38 46.20 22.42 -30.20
C PRO A 38 45.05 22.11 -29.21
N ALA A 39 44.11 23.07 -29.03
CA ALA A 39 42.92 22.89 -28.19
C ALA A 39 42.03 21.71 -28.58
N ALA A 40 42.01 21.35 -29.87
CA ALA A 40 41.26 20.17 -30.38
C ALA A 40 42.06 18.87 -30.36
N SER A 41 43.24 18.83 -29.70
CA SER A 41 44.09 17.64 -29.68
C SER A 41 43.48 16.48 -28.89
N HIS A 42 43.49 15.28 -29.46
CA HIS A 42 43.15 14.04 -28.79
C HIS A 42 44.28 13.47 -27.93
N LYS A 43 45.47 14.11 -27.92
CA LYS A 43 46.59 13.72 -27.07
C LYS A 43 46.16 13.84 -25.60
N LYS A 44 46.42 12.79 -24.81
CA LYS A 44 46.22 12.79 -23.38
C LYS A 44 47.40 13.49 -22.71
N VAL A 45 47.04 14.33 -21.76
CA VAL A 45 47.99 15.07 -20.92
C VAL A 45 47.51 15.06 -19.47
N TRP A 46 48.40 15.43 -18.56
CA TRP A 46 48.06 15.47 -17.13
C TRP A 46 47.48 16.83 -16.76
N TRP A 47 46.41 16.75 -16.00
CA TRP A 47 45.67 17.89 -15.42
C TRP A 47 45.68 17.82 -13.92
N ILE A 48 45.64 18.97 -13.25
CA ILE A 48 45.54 19.08 -11.78
C ILE A 48 44.46 20.08 -11.44
N ASP A 49 43.63 19.78 -10.45
CA ASP A 49 42.63 20.73 -9.91
C ASP A 49 43.16 21.44 -8.66
N ASP A 50 42.34 22.41 -8.14
CA ASP A 50 42.69 23.23 -6.96
C ASP A 50 42.77 22.39 -5.68
N LEU A 51 42.21 21.16 -5.67
CA LEU A 51 42.32 20.21 -4.58
C LEU A 51 43.54 19.29 -4.69
N GLY A 52 44.36 19.46 -5.70
CA GLY A 52 45.57 18.67 -5.95
C GLY A 52 45.29 17.32 -6.60
N HIS A 53 44.09 17.05 -7.11
CA HIS A 53 43.82 15.81 -7.84
C HIS A 53 44.48 15.91 -9.20
N SER A 54 45.35 14.94 -9.50
CA SER A 54 46.02 14.86 -10.77
C SER A 54 45.49 13.68 -11.61
N TRP A 55 45.09 13.93 -12.87
CA TRP A 55 44.52 12.93 -13.75
C TRP A 55 44.93 13.13 -15.22
N GLU A 56 44.84 12.10 -16.01
CA GLU A 56 45.09 12.12 -17.42
C GLU A 56 43.79 12.25 -18.22
N ALA A 57 43.71 13.22 -19.14
CA ALA A 57 42.60 13.38 -20.08
C ALA A 57 43.08 14.01 -21.39
N SER A 58 42.35 13.78 -22.50
CA SER A 58 42.66 14.45 -23.76
C SER A 58 42.35 15.95 -23.67
N VAL A 59 43.15 16.74 -24.36
CA VAL A 59 42.96 18.19 -24.43
C VAL A 59 41.55 18.51 -24.95
N ASN A 60 41.15 17.84 -26.05
CA ASN A 60 39.82 18.01 -26.63
C ASN A 60 38.67 17.73 -25.63
N SER A 61 38.77 16.68 -24.79
CA SER A 61 37.74 16.41 -23.76
C SER A 61 37.67 17.51 -22.72
N ARG A 62 38.81 18.11 -22.35
CA ARG A 62 38.88 19.20 -21.39
C ARG A 62 38.27 20.48 -21.94
N THR A 63 38.57 20.83 -23.17
CA THR A 63 38.02 22.02 -23.86
C THR A 63 36.50 21.90 -24.11
N HIS A 64 35.96 20.66 -24.12
CA HIS A 64 34.52 20.39 -24.17
C HIS A 64 33.87 20.21 -22.76
N GLY A 65 34.53 20.71 -21.72
CA GLY A 65 33.96 20.78 -20.38
C GLY A 65 34.10 19.52 -19.51
N SER A 66 34.85 18.49 -19.90
CA SER A 66 35.11 17.35 -19.02
C SER A 66 36.00 17.75 -17.85
N GLY A 67 35.50 17.75 -16.64
CA GLY A 67 36.23 18.09 -15.41
C GLY A 67 36.98 16.94 -14.78
N CYS A 68 37.51 17.17 -13.57
CA CYS A 68 38.20 16.20 -12.74
C CYS A 68 37.30 14.96 -12.50
N PRO A 69 37.76 13.74 -12.83
CA PRO A 69 36.97 12.51 -12.61
C PRO A 69 36.77 12.16 -11.13
N ILE A 70 37.62 12.67 -10.26
CA ILE A 70 37.52 12.49 -8.81
C ILE A 70 36.42 13.40 -8.25
N CYS A 71 36.47 14.70 -8.54
CA CYS A 71 35.45 15.67 -8.08
C CYS A 71 34.06 15.37 -8.66
N SER A 72 33.99 14.83 -9.88
CA SER A 72 32.74 14.38 -10.52
C SER A 72 32.26 12.98 -10.08
N ASN A 73 32.91 12.36 -9.11
CA ASN A 73 32.63 11.00 -8.59
C ASN A 73 32.71 9.87 -9.65
N ARG A 74 33.36 10.10 -10.79
CA ARG A 74 33.60 9.06 -11.82
C ARG A 74 34.72 8.12 -11.45
N LYS A 75 35.70 8.56 -10.65
CA LYS A 75 36.83 7.78 -10.16
C LYS A 75 36.93 7.93 -8.65
N ALA A 76 37.05 6.80 -7.95
CA ALA A 76 37.28 6.81 -6.51
C ALA A 76 38.73 7.21 -6.20
N LEU A 77 38.86 8.03 -5.17
CA LEU A 77 40.15 8.32 -4.52
C LEU A 77 39.96 7.93 -3.04
N PRO A 78 40.70 6.91 -2.55
CA PRO A 78 40.62 6.46 -1.15
C PRO A 78 40.85 7.63 -0.18
N GLY A 79 40.03 7.72 0.87
CA GLY A 79 40.08 8.80 1.86
C GLY A 79 39.34 10.08 1.45
N PHE A 80 38.96 10.26 0.19
CA PHE A 80 38.34 11.49 -0.30
C PHE A 80 36.86 11.32 -0.71
N ASN A 81 36.57 10.56 -1.76
CA ASN A 81 35.23 10.40 -2.34
C ASN A 81 34.78 8.94 -2.44
N ASP A 82 35.52 8.04 -1.84
CA ASP A 82 35.22 6.61 -1.83
C ASP A 82 34.05 6.28 -0.89
N LEU A 83 33.49 5.09 -1.07
CA LEU A 83 32.31 4.64 -0.33
C LEU A 83 32.60 4.51 1.18
N LYS A 84 33.77 3.99 1.56
CA LYS A 84 34.13 3.79 2.96
C LYS A 84 34.22 5.11 3.72
N SER A 85 34.84 6.12 3.10
CA SER A 85 34.98 7.46 3.69
C SER A 85 33.66 8.22 3.74
N LYS A 86 32.83 8.14 2.69
CA LYS A 86 31.56 8.90 2.58
C LYS A 86 30.38 8.22 3.25
N LYS A 87 30.35 6.90 3.32
CA LYS A 87 29.24 6.09 3.83
C LYS A 87 29.77 4.89 4.66
N PRO A 88 30.47 5.10 5.79
CA PRO A 88 31.11 4.03 6.55
C PRO A 88 30.13 2.95 7.05
N LYS A 89 28.93 3.35 7.48
CA LYS A 89 27.87 2.39 7.87
C LYS A 89 27.43 1.51 6.70
N LEU A 90 27.39 2.04 5.48
CA LEU A 90 27.06 1.25 4.30
C LEU A 90 28.23 0.36 3.91
N ALA A 91 29.45 0.85 4.03
CA ALA A 91 30.65 0.07 3.73
C ALA A 91 30.81 -1.15 4.66
N SER A 92 30.30 -1.11 5.89
CA SER A 92 30.30 -2.29 6.80
C SER A 92 29.36 -3.42 6.35
N GLU A 93 28.44 -3.15 5.43
CA GLU A 93 27.60 -4.19 4.81
C GLU A 93 28.23 -4.79 3.53
N TRP A 94 29.48 -4.45 3.25
CA TRP A 94 30.20 -4.99 2.07
C TRP A 94 30.53 -6.46 2.31
N ASP A 95 30.18 -7.33 1.34
CA ASP A 95 30.52 -8.76 1.42
C ASP A 95 31.92 -8.99 0.87
N ASP A 96 32.92 -8.90 1.75
CA ASP A 96 34.33 -9.01 1.38
C ASP A 96 34.68 -10.34 0.71
N GLU A 97 34.05 -11.45 1.14
CA GLU A 97 34.30 -12.77 0.58
C GLU A 97 33.89 -12.86 -0.88
N LYS A 98 32.66 -12.37 -1.18
CA LYS A 98 32.10 -12.45 -2.53
C LYS A 98 32.61 -11.38 -3.48
N ASN A 99 33.07 -10.24 -2.98
CA ASN A 99 33.63 -9.16 -3.78
C ASN A 99 35.12 -9.31 -4.04
N GLY A 100 35.81 -10.19 -3.31
CA GLY A 100 37.24 -10.50 -3.51
C GLY A 100 38.14 -9.29 -3.37
N LEU A 101 38.89 -8.95 -4.44
CA LEU A 101 39.83 -7.83 -4.43
C LEU A 101 39.18 -6.46 -4.49
N LEU A 102 37.88 -6.38 -4.82
CA LEU A 102 37.19 -5.11 -4.86
C LEU A 102 36.78 -4.69 -3.44
N LYS A 103 37.21 -3.51 -3.04
CA LYS A 103 36.97 -2.97 -1.70
C LYS A 103 36.11 -1.70 -1.77
N PRO A 104 35.45 -1.29 -0.66
CA PRO A 104 34.66 -0.05 -0.61
C PRO A 104 35.46 1.22 -0.94
N GLU A 105 36.77 1.21 -0.73
CA GLU A 105 37.69 2.28 -1.06
C GLU A 105 37.90 2.45 -2.57
N ASN A 106 37.57 1.43 -3.36
CA ASN A 106 37.75 1.44 -4.83
C ASN A 106 36.53 1.94 -5.60
N VAL A 107 35.45 2.30 -4.93
CA VAL A 107 34.20 2.74 -5.55
C VAL A 107 33.66 4.02 -4.92
N THR A 108 33.01 4.87 -5.71
CA THR A 108 32.29 6.05 -5.17
C THR A 108 30.86 5.68 -4.81
N PRO A 109 30.18 6.41 -3.90
CA PRO A 109 28.76 6.21 -3.59
C PRO A 109 27.83 6.32 -4.80
N ALA A 110 28.24 7.04 -5.84
CA ALA A 110 27.48 7.22 -7.07
C ALA A 110 27.70 6.09 -8.10
N SER A 111 28.57 5.13 -7.79
CA SER A 111 28.94 4.07 -8.73
C SER A 111 27.74 3.18 -9.08
N GLY A 112 27.49 2.97 -10.38
CA GLY A 112 26.52 2.01 -10.89
C GLY A 112 26.96 0.54 -10.80
N ARG A 113 28.20 0.29 -10.33
CA ARG A 113 28.75 -1.06 -10.25
C ARG A 113 27.93 -1.93 -9.29
N LYS A 114 27.50 -3.12 -9.71
CA LYS A 114 26.84 -4.12 -8.86
C LYS A 114 27.91 -4.88 -8.08
N VAL A 115 27.67 -4.99 -6.77
CA VAL A 115 28.55 -5.69 -5.82
C VAL A 115 27.70 -6.48 -4.84
N TRP A 116 28.35 -7.40 -4.11
CA TRP A 116 27.71 -8.18 -3.06
C TRP A 116 27.67 -7.40 -1.75
N TRP A 117 26.53 -7.47 -1.10
CA TRP A 117 26.25 -6.88 0.21
C TRP A 117 25.84 -7.96 1.19
N ARG A 118 26.16 -7.79 2.47
CA ARG A 118 25.75 -8.69 3.54
C ARG A 118 25.10 -7.88 4.68
N CYS A 119 23.83 -8.15 5.01
CA CYS A 119 23.16 -7.48 6.13
C CYS A 119 23.51 -8.13 7.47
N SER A 120 23.08 -7.51 8.59
CA SER A 120 23.31 -8.01 9.95
C SER A 120 22.72 -9.39 10.23
N PHE A 121 21.71 -9.82 9.47
CA PHE A 121 21.14 -11.17 9.53
C PHE A 121 21.89 -12.20 8.66
N GLY A 122 23.01 -11.81 8.02
CA GLY A 122 23.80 -12.70 7.18
C GLY A 122 23.29 -12.88 5.74
N HIS A 123 22.17 -12.26 5.35
CA HIS A 123 21.69 -12.35 3.97
C HIS A 123 22.68 -11.67 3.04
N SER A 124 23.05 -12.36 1.97
CA SER A 124 23.96 -11.85 0.95
C SER A 124 23.22 -11.67 -0.37
N TRP A 125 23.31 -10.47 -0.97
CA TRP A 125 22.63 -10.13 -2.23
C TRP A 125 23.47 -9.17 -3.09
N MET A 126 23.13 -9.08 -4.36
CA MET A 126 23.79 -8.21 -5.32
C MET A 126 22.96 -6.94 -5.58
N ALA A 127 23.58 -5.77 -5.42
CA ALA A 127 22.97 -4.48 -5.74
C ALA A 127 24.01 -3.47 -6.18
N SER A 128 23.61 -2.43 -6.95
CA SER A 128 24.52 -1.34 -7.31
C SER A 128 24.86 -0.50 -6.09
N VAL A 129 26.11 0.00 -6.05
CA VAL A 129 26.57 0.87 -4.97
C VAL A 129 25.66 2.11 -4.85
N SER A 130 25.30 2.73 -5.98
CA SER A 130 24.42 3.91 -6.00
C SER A 130 23.02 3.64 -5.43
N ASN A 131 22.41 2.48 -5.70
CA ASN A 131 21.11 2.12 -5.12
C ASN A 131 21.21 1.92 -3.61
N ARG A 132 22.26 1.25 -3.15
CA ARG A 132 22.52 1.10 -1.74
C ARG A 132 22.77 2.46 -1.06
N ALA A 133 23.54 3.33 -1.68
CA ALA A 133 23.80 4.69 -1.18
C ALA A 133 22.54 5.57 -1.10
N LYS A 134 21.49 5.28 -1.90
CA LYS A 134 20.16 5.88 -1.86
C LYS A 134 19.23 5.26 -0.80
N GLY A 135 19.68 4.26 -0.04
CA GLY A 135 18.93 3.66 1.06
C GLY A 135 18.15 2.37 0.73
N HIS A 136 18.29 1.80 -0.46
CA HIS A 136 17.68 0.50 -0.76
C HIS A 136 18.36 -0.59 0.06
N GLY A 137 17.63 -1.24 0.96
CA GLY A 137 18.12 -2.27 1.89
C GLY A 137 18.21 -3.68 1.30
N CYS A 138 18.41 -4.66 2.21
CA CYS A 138 18.35 -6.08 1.89
C CYS A 138 16.96 -6.47 1.36
N PRO A 139 16.84 -7.10 0.19
CA PRO A 139 15.54 -7.48 -0.38
C PRO A 139 14.81 -8.56 0.43
N ILE A 140 15.54 -9.39 1.18
CA ILE A 140 14.96 -10.41 2.05
C ILE A 140 14.38 -9.75 3.30
N CYS A 141 15.15 -8.91 4.01
CA CYS A 141 14.67 -8.16 5.18
C CYS A 141 13.52 -7.18 4.82
N GLY A 142 13.52 -6.66 3.60
CA GLY A 142 12.47 -5.79 3.07
C GLY A 142 11.28 -6.53 2.42
N ASN A 143 11.17 -7.84 2.61
CA ASN A 143 10.10 -8.69 2.08
C ASN A 143 9.90 -8.64 0.54
N LYS A 144 10.92 -8.19 -0.20
CA LYS A 144 10.89 -8.14 -1.67
C LYS A 144 11.35 -9.45 -2.30
N GLN A 145 12.06 -10.27 -1.55
CA GLN A 145 12.51 -11.61 -1.94
C GLN A 145 12.23 -12.59 -0.82
N VAL A 146 11.62 -13.72 -1.16
CA VAL A 146 11.35 -14.79 -0.21
C VAL A 146 12.62 -15.56 0.10
N LEU A 147 12.83 -15.83 1.38
CA LEU A 147 13.78 -16.82 1.88
C LEU A 147 13.00 -17.81 2.75
N PRO A 148 12.80 -19.06 2.28
CA PRO A 148 12.11 -20.10 3.05
C PRO A 148 12.73 -20.29 4.42
N GLY A 149 11.88 -20.44 5.45
CA GLY A 149 12.32 -20.56 6.84
C GLY A 149 12.64 -19.23 7.53
N PHE A 150 12.66 -18.09 6.80
CA PHE A 150 12.96 -16.78 7.39
C PHE A 150 11.79 -15.80 7.27
N ASN A 151 11.39 -15.41 6.05
CA ASN A 151 10.38 -14.38 5.81
C ASN A 151 9.19 -14.84 4.99
N ASN A 152 9.04 -16.14 4.78
CA ASN A 152 7.88 -16.73 4.12
C ASN A 152 6.65 -16.76 5.05
N LEU A 153 5.47 -16.86 4.48
CA LEU A 153 4.20 -16.86 5.22
C LEU A 153 4.14 -18.01 6.24
N ALA A 154 4.58 -19.21 5.85
CA ALA A 154 4.56 -20.37 6.73
C ALA A 154 5.39 -20.17 8.02
N SER A 155 6.56 -19.52 7.90
CA SER A 155 7.44 -19.25 9.03
C SER A 155 6.98 -18.08 9.89
N GLN A 156 6.48 -17.00 9.25
CA GLN A 156 6.10 -15.77 9.93
C GLN A 156 4.68 -15.79 10.52
N ASN A 157 3.77 -16.55 9.89
CA ASN A 157 2.39 -16.69 10.34
C ASN A 157 1.87 -18.12 10.13
N PRO A 158 2.35 -19.09 10.92
CA PRO A 158 2.01 -20.51 10.74
C PRO A 158 0.51 -20.80 10.95
N MET A 159 -0.18 -20.01 11.77
CA MET A 159 -1.62 -20.15 11.96
C MET A 159 -2.40 -19.75 10.72
N LEU A 160 -2.00 -18.65 10.09
CA LEU A 160 -2.60 -18.22 8.83
C LEU A 160 -2.28 -19.19 7.68
N ALA A 161 -1.07 -19.76 7.68
CA ALA A 161 -0.68 -20.74 6.67
C ALA A 161 -1.58 -22.01 6.67
N LYS A 162 -2.17 -22.38 7.82
CA LYS A 162 -3.14 -23.48 7.94
C LYS A 162 -4.48 -23.21 7.22
N GLU A 163 -4.79 -21.95 6.99
CA GLU A 163 -6.00 -21.56 6.24
C GLU A 163 -5.75 -21.45 4.73
N TRP A 164 -4.56 -21.83 4.27
CA TRP A 164 -4.25 -21.84 2.85
C TRP A 164 -5.01 -22.94 2.11
N ASP A 165 -5.71 -22.60 1.03
CA ASP A 165 -6.45 -23.56 0.22
C ASP A 165 -5.50 -24.17 -0.86
N ASP A 166 -4.80 -25.26 -0.50
CA ASP A 166 -3.81 -25.89 -1.38
C ASP A 166 -4.39 -26.32 -2.73
N GLU A 167 -5.64 -26.81 -2.73
CA GLU A 167 -6.30 -27.29 -3.95
C GLU A 167 -6.52 -26.17 -4.96
N LYS A 168 -6.95 -24.98 -4.48
CA LYS A 168 -7.28 -23.85 -5.34
C LYS A 168 -6.09 -22.96 -5.69
N ASN A 169 -5.02 -23.01 -4.91
CA ASN A 169 -3.82 -22.22 -5.15
C ASN A 169 -2.79 -22.90 -6.04
N GLY A 170 -2.96 -24.19 -6.34
CA GLY A 170 -2.07 -24.95 -7.22
C GLY A 170 -0.62 -24.98 -6.73
N PRO A 171 0.36 -24.59 -7.57
CA PRO A 171 1.77 -24.71 -7.19
C PRO A 171 2.26 -23.62 -6.21
N LEU A 172 1.42 -22.61 -5.92
CA LEU A 172 1.78 -21.57 -4.97
C LEU A 172 1.58 -22.07 -3.54
N THR A 173 2.60 -21.95 -2.70
CA THR A 173 2.60 -22.43 -1.31
C THR A 173 2.92 -21.29 -0.33
N PRO A 174 2.55 -21.43 0.96
CA PRO A 174 2.93 -20.47 1.99
C PRO A 174 4.45 -20.30 2.17
N ASP A 175 5.26 -21.28 1.74
CA ASP A 175 6.72 -21.21 1.77
C ASP A 175 7.29 -20.34 0.64
N SER A 176 6.55 -20.15 -0.44
CA SER A 176 6.99 -19.41 -1.61
C SER A 176 6.61 -17.93 -1.63
N ILE A 177 6.00 -17.42 -0.55
CA ILE A 177 5.41 -16.08 -0.50
C ILE A 177 5.68 -15.39 0.85
N THR A 178 5.80 -14.05 0.85
CA THR A 178 5.92 -13.27 2.09
C THR A 178 4.55 -12.83 2.62
N PRO A 179 4.39 -12.58 3.94
CA PRO A 179 3.14 -12.05 4.52
C PRO A 179 2.74 -10.67 3.96
N ALA A 180 3.70 -9.89 3.48
CA ALA A 180 3.47 -8.56 2.91
C ALA A 180 3.06 -8.58 1.41
N SER A 181 2.84 -9.76 0.83
CA SER A 181 2.48 -9.89 -0.58
C SER A 181 1.06 -9.39 -0.87
N ASP A 182 0.89 -8.64 -1.95
CA ASP A 182 -0.38 -8.17 -2.48
C ASP A 182 -1.12 -9.23 -3.32
N LYS A 183 -0.50 -10.39 -3.56
CA LYS A 183 -1.13 -11.49 -4.30
C LYS A 183 -2.42 -11.94 -3.61
N ARG A 184 -3.47 -12.08 -4.43
CA ARG A 184 -4.75 -12.62 -3.98
C ARG A 184 -4.76 -14.13 -4.19
N VAL A 185 -4.95 -14.86 -3.09
CA VAL A 185 -4.98 -16.33 -3.05
C VAL A 185 -6.26 -16.82 -2.40
N TRP A 186 -6.53 -18.11 -2.53
CA TRP A 186 -7.65 -18.77 -1.88
C TRP A 186 -7.30 -19.18 -0.46
N TRP A 187 -8.23 -18.91 0.44
CA TRP A 187 -8.18 -19.26 1.85
C TRP A 187 -9.33 -20.20 2.18
N ARG A 188 -9.14 -21.09 3.13
CA ARG A 188 -10.18 -21.99 3.64
C ARG A 188 -10.16 -21.98 5.16
N ASP A 189 -11.26 -21.59 5.81
CA ASP A 189 -11.36 -21.62 7.26
C ASP A 189 -11.72 -23.02 7.79
N LYS A 190 -11.77 -23.15 9.12
CA LYS A 190 -12.12 -24.41 9.80
C LYS A 190 -13.54 -24.89 9.54
N PHE A 191 -14.42 -24.06 9.04
CA PHE A 191 -15.79 -24.40 8.66
C PHE A 191 -15.92 -24.80 7.19
N GLY A 192 -14.84 -24.76 6.43
CA GLY A 192 -14.81 -25.08 5.00
C GLY A 192 -15.17 -23.93 4.07
N HIS A 193 -15.40 -22.71 4.60
CA HIS A 193 -15.63 -21.56 3.74
C HIS A 193 -14.37 -21.24 2.95
N SER A 194 -14.53 -21.10 1.64
CA SER A 194 -13.41 -20.79 0.74
C SER A 194 -13.62 -19.44 0.06
N TRP A 195 -12.64 -18.54 0.19
CA TRP A 195 -12.71 -17.19 -0.38
C TRP A 195 -11.35 -16.71 -0.89
N LYS A 196 -11.34 -15.67 -1.70
CA LYS A 196 -10.13 -15.09 -2.27
C LYS A 196 -9.81 -13.75 -1.63
N ALA A 197 -8.64 -13.64 -1.00
CA ALA A 197 -8.17 -12.39 -0.38
C ALA A 197 -6.66 -12.20 -0.59
N ALA A 198 -6.19 -10.93 -0.49
CA ALA A 198 -4.77 -10.61 -0.53
C ALA A 198 -4.06 -11.15 0.72
N ILE A 199 -2.82 -11.62 0.55
CA ILE A 199 -2.05 -12.21 1.64
C ILE A 199 -1.80 -11.18 2.74
N TYR A 200 -1.39 -9.95 2.38
CA TYR A 200 -1.14 -8.90 3.37
C TYR A 200 -2.39 -8.59 4.22
N SER A 201 -3.58 -8.52 3.59
CA SER A 201 -4.84 -8.26 4.32
C SER A 201 -5.15 -9.36 5.33
N ARG A 202 -4.88 -10.61 4.96
CA ARG A 202 -5.03 -11.75 5.89
C ARG A 202 -4.01 -11.69 7.01
N ALA A 203 -2.77 -11.32 6.71
CA ALA A 203 -1.71 -11.15 7.70
C ALA A 203 -2.01 -10.01 8.69
N GLU A 204 -2.75 -8.97 8.26
CA GLU A 204 -3.24 -7.87 9.09
C GLU A 204 -4.52 -8.21 9.87
N GLY A 205 -5.06 -9.44 9.74
CA GLY A 205 -6.17 -9.92 10.55
C GLY A 205 -7.55 -9.89 9.86
N CYS A 206 -7.65 -9.53 8.58
CA CYS A 206 -8.92 -9.67 7.86
C CYS A 206 -9.35 -11.14 7.81
N GLY A 207 -10.52 -11.47 8.35
CA GLY A 207 -11.03 -12.84 8.45
C GLY A 207 -11.79 -13.34 7.22
N CYS A 208 -12.51 -14.45 7.42
CA CYS A 208 -13.46 -15.00 6.48
C CYS A 208 -14.66 -14.05 6.32
N PRO A 209 -15.03 -13.62 5.09
CA PRO A 209 -16.14 -12.72 4.87
C PRO A 209 -17.50 -13.34 5.22
N VAL A 210 -17.62 -14.67 5.14
CA VAL A 210 -18.83 -15.39 5.54
C VAL A 210 -18.99 -15.35 7.07
N CYS A 211 -17.93 -15.69 7.81
CA CYS A 211 -17.94 -15.63 9.29
C CYS A 211 -18.14 -14.20 9.82
N ALA A 212 -17.66 -13.21 9.07
CA ALA A 212 -17.85 -11.79 9.40
C ALA A 212 -19.20 -11.21 8.94
N ASN A 213 -20.11 -12.01 8.41
CA ASN A 213 -21.39 -11.59 7.84
C ASN A 213 -21.31 -10.56 6.70
N LEU A 214 -20.16 -10.44 6.05
CA LEU A 214 -19.94 -9.56 4.89
C LEU A 214 -20.36 -10.21 3.57
N GLN A 215 -20.45 -11.54 3.56
CA GLN A 215 -20.91 -12.35 2.43
C GLN A 215 -21.90 -13.38 2.94
N VAL A 216 -23.05 -13.47 2.29
CA VAL A 216 -24.05 -14.50 2.62
C VAL A 216 -23.63 -15.87 2.10
N MET A 217 -23.88 -16.89 2.91
CA MET A 217 -23.80 -18.28 2.55
C MET A 217 -25.09 -18.97 3.03
N ALA A 218 -25.90 -19.42 2.08
CA ALA A 218 -27.14 -20.12 2.39
C ALA A 218 -26.87 -21.37 3.24
N GLY A 219 -27.70 -21.61 4.24
CA GLY A 219 -27.52 -22.68 5.20
C GLY A 219 -26.52 -22.41 6.33
N PHE A 220 -25.83 -21.23 6.33
CA PHE A 220 -24.84 -20.90 7.36
C PHE A 220 -25.12 -19.58 8.08
N ASN A 221 -25.09 -18.45 7.38
CA ASN A 221 -25.25 -17.13 7.98
C ASN A 221 -26.39 -16.31 7.36
N ASP A 222 -27.22 -16.95 6.56
CA ASP A 222 -28.41 -16.33 6.01
C ASP A 222 -29.52 -16.20 7.07
N LEU A 223 -30.49 -15.32 6.79
CA LEU A 223 -31.59 -15.03 7.71
C LEU A 223 -32.47 -16.27 7.95
N ALA A 224 -32.78 -17.03 6.89
CA ALA A 224 -33.65 -18.20 6.99
C ALA A 224 -33.05 -19.27 7.92
N SER A 225 -31.75 -19.52 7.81
CA SER A 225 -31.06 -20.50 8.64
C SER A 225 -30.82 -20.03 10.08
N GLN A 226 -30.49 -18.73 10.27
CA GLN A 226 -30.13 -18.19 11.57
C GLN A 226 -31.32 -17.77 12.42
N ASN A 227 -32.43 -17.35 11.79
CA ASN A 227 -33.63 -16.96 12.46
C ASN A 227 -34.89 -17.31 11.64
N PRO A 228 -35.23 -18.59 11.56
CA PRO A 228 -36.36 -19.07 10.74
C PRO A 228 -37.68 -18.43 11.13
N LYS A 229 -37.93 -18.21 12.43
CA LYS A 229 -39.16 -17.51 12.91
C LYS A 229 -39.24 -16.07 12.39
N LEU A 230 -38.14 -15.37 12.30
CA LEU A 230 -38.10 -14.05 11.71
C LEU A 230 -38.28 -14.09 10.19
N ALA A 231 -37.77 -15.12 9.55
CA ALA A 231 -37.94 -15.32 8.10
C ALA A 231 -39.44 -15.55 7.72
N GLU A 232 -40.27 -16.09 8.59
CA GLU A 232 -41.74 -16.22 8.41
C GLU A 232 -42.46 -14.87 8.33
N GLU A 233 -41.84 -13.79 8.87
CA GLU A 233 -42.40 -12.44 8.79
C GLU A 233 -41.89 -11.67 7.53
N TRP A 234 -41.16 -12.31 6.65
CA TRP A 234 -40.63 -11.72 5.41
C TRP A 234 -41.75 -11.49 4.40
N ASP A 235 -41.87 -10.28 3.85
CA ASP A 235 -42.86 -9.96 2.81
C ASP A 235 -42.27 -10.35 1.42
N ASP A 236 -42.54 -11.58 0.99
CA ASP A 236 -42.00 -12.11 -0.27
C ASP A 236 -42.36 -11.29 -1.50
N ILE A 237 -43.57 -10.73 -1.51
CA ILE A 237 -44.08 -9.97 -2.66
C ILE A 237 -43.32 -8.65 -2.77
N LYS A 238 -43.21 -7.91 -1.68
CA LYS A 238 -42.59 -6.57 -1.66
C LYS A 238 -41.06 -6.61 -1.71
N ASN A 239 -40.47 -7.72 -1.31
CA ASN A 239 -39.02 -7.88 -1.33
C ASN A 239 -38.49 -8.56 -2.60
N ALA A 240 -39.35 -9.11 -3.44
CA ALA A 240 -38.91 -9.82 -4.67
C ALA A 240 -37.93 -8.97 -5.51
N PRO A 241 -36.85 -9.56 -6.07
CA PRO A 241 -36.48 -10.99 -6.05
C PRO A 241 -35.62 -11.41 -4.83
N LEU A 242 -35.53 -10.62 -3.79
CA LEU A 242 -34.73 -10.90 -2.59
C LEU A 242 -35.45 -11.86 -1.67
N THR A 243 -34.74 -12.90 -1.18
CA THR A 243 -35.27 -13.90 -0.25
C THR A 243 -34.45 -13.92 1.04
N PRO A 244 -34.97 -14.52 2.14
CA PRO A 244 -34.24 -14.65 3.40
C PRO A 244 -32.90 -15.40 3.30
N GLU A 245 -32.76 -16.34 2.35
CA GLU A 245 -31.54 -17.10 2.11
C GLU A 245 -30.46 -16.26 1.42
N CYS A 246 -30.85 -15.16 0.78
CA CYS A 246 -29.95 -14.26 0.04
C CYS A 246 -29.40 -13.11 0.87
N VAL A 247 -29.71 -13.04 2.15
CA VAL A 247 -29.30 -11.96 3.06
C VAL A 247 -28.77 -12.51 4.37
N THR A 248 -27.75 -11.87 4.93
CA THR A 248 -27.27 -12.25 6.28
C THR A 248 -28.21 -11.74 7.34
N TYR A 249 -28.36 -12.47 8.45
CA TYR A 249 -29.16 -12.06 9.59
C TYR A 249 -28.68 -10.76 10.27
N ALA A 250 -27.43 -10.38 10.07
CA ALA A 250 -26.83 -9.15 10.59
C ALA A 250 -26.85 -7.97 9.61
N SER A 251 -27.55 -8.09 8.48
CA SER A 251 -27.59 -7.08 7.44
C SER A 251 -28.35 -5.83 7.85
N GLU A 252 -27.76 -4.64 7.64
CA GLU A 252 -28.42 -3.35 7.83
C GLU A 252 -29.38 -2.99 6.68
N ARG A 253 -29.56 -3.88 5.71
CA ARG A 253 -30.49 -3.68 4.58
C ARG A 253 -31.90 -3.59 5.10
N LYS A 254 -32.63 -2.52 4.73
CA LYS A 254 -34.04 -2.34 5.04
C LYS A 254 -34.89 -3.09 4.04
N VAL A 255 -35.76 -3.98 4.55
CA VAL A 255 -36.68 -4.82 3.80
C VAL A 255 -38.10 -4.70 4.36
N TRP A 256 -39.07 -5.24 3.62
CA TRP A 256 -40.47 -5.28 4.08
C TRP A 256 -40.74 -6.52 4.94
N TRP A 257 -41.47 -6.29 6.00
CA TRP A 257 -41.92 -7.29 6.96
C TRP A 257 -43.42 -7.26 7.05
N HIS A 258 -44.03 -8.39 7.40
CA HIS A 258 -45.43 -8.45 7.80
C HIS A 258 -45.54 -9.17 9.14
N CYS A 259 -46.53 -8.78 9.94
CA CYS A 259 -46.85 -9.51 11.17
C CYS A 259 -48.10 -10.38 11.01
N ILE A 260 -48.38 -11.24 11.98
CA ILE A 260 -49.55 -12.13 11.96
C ILE A 260 -50.89 -11.39 11.82
N LEU A 261 -50.95 -10.10 12.19
CA LEU A 261 -52.14 -9.25 12.04
C LEU A 261 -52.17 -8.54 10.66
N GLY A 262 -51.25 -8.87 9.73
CA GLY A 262 -51.25 -8.32 8.39
C GLY A 262 -50.63 -6.93 8.26
N HIS A 263 -50.10 -6.32 9.31
CA HIS A 263 -49.42 -5.05 9.21
C HIS A 263 -48.09 -5.22 8.44
N SER A 264 -47.86 -4.32 7.51
CA SER A 264 -46.63 -4.33 6.69
C SER A 264 -45.82 -3.06 6.95
N TRP A 265 -44.50 -3.23 7.22
CA TRP A 265 -43.58 -2.11 7.49
C TRP A 265 -42.21 -2.39 6.98
N ARG A 266 -41.33 -1.39 7.00
CA ARG A 266 -39.98 -1.47 6.53
C ARG A 266 -38.96 -1.30 7.68
N ALA A 267 -38.08 -2.28 7.89
CA ALA A 267 -37.02 -2.23 8.91
C ALA A 267 -35.78 -2.95 8.45
N SER A 268 -34.59 -2.65 9.03
CA SER A 268 -33.36 -3.39 8.74
C SER A 268 -33.46 -4.82 9.32
N ILE A 269 -32.81 -5.75 8.63
CA ILE A 269 -32.75 -7.14 9.03
C ILE A 269 -32.11 -7.26 10.42
N ALA A 270 -30.96 -6.62 10.61
CA ALA A 270 -30.26 -6.61 11.90
C ALA A 270 -31.16 -6.07 13.05
N HIS A 271 -31.89 -4.97 12.81
CA HIS A 271 -32.77 -4.40 13.81
C HIS A 271 -33.90 -5.36 14.19
N ARG A 272 -34.45 -6.08 13.20
CA ARG A 272 -35.45 -7.13 13.43
C ARG A 272 -34.84 -8.32 14.18
N ALA A 273 -33.67 -8.77 13.81
CA ALA A 273 -32.95 -9.88 14.45
C ALA A 273 -32.64 -9.60 15.94
N HIS A 274 -32.50 -8.32 16.33
CA HIS A 274 -32.35 -7.88 17.72
C HIS A 274 -33.70 -7.71 18.46
N GLY A 275 -34.81 -8.22 17.91
CA GLY A 275 -36.09 -8.31 18.59
C GLY A 275 -37.02 -7.11 18.39
N SER A 276 -36.75 -6.17 17.50
CA SER A 276 -37.69 -5.10 17.18
C SER A 276 -38.88 -5.64 16.42
N GLY A 277 -40.09 -5.48 16.97
CA GLY A 277 -41.35 -5.97 16.39
C GLY A 277 -42.03 -4.99 15.42
N CYS A 278 -43.28 -5.31 15.09
CA CYS A 278 -44.18 -4.46 14.31
C CYS A 278 -44.42 -3.12 15.02
N PRO A 279 -44.11 -1.96 14.38
CA PRO A 279 -44.33 -0.64 15.01
C PRO A 279 -45.80 -0.30 15.26
N VAL A 280 -46.73 -0.86 14.50
CA VAL A 280 -48.16 -0.70 14.67
C VAL A 280 -48.63 -1.47 15.92
N CYS A 281 -48.26 -2.75 16.02
CA CYS A 281 -48.62 -3.57 17.21
C CYS A 281 -47.97 -3.02 18.50
N ALA A 282 -46.77 -2.44 18.38
CA ALA A 282 -46.06 -1.80 19.50
C ALA A 282 -46.56 -0.38 19.82
N GLY A 283 -47.61 0.11 19.18
CA GLY A 283 -48.15 1.46 19.37
C GLY A 283 -47.20 2.62 18.99
N LYS A 284 -46.10 2.35 18.27
CA LYS A 284 -45.12 3.35 17.84
C LYS A 284 -45.54 4.04 16.53
N GLN A 285 -46.40 3.41 15.77
CA GLN A 285 -46.96 3.93 14.52
C GLN A 285 -48.48 3.78 14.57
N VAL A 286 -49.16 4.87 14.27
CA VAL A 286 -50.63 4.88 14.16
C VAL A 286 -51.07 4.16 12.91
N LEU A 287 -52.08 3.33 13.04
CA LEU A 287 -52.87 2.78 11.93
C LEU A 287 -54.36 3.07 12.26
N VAL A 288 -54.92 3.98 11.48
CA VAL A 288 -56.32 4.41 11.63
C VAL A 288 -57.26 3.20 11.53
N GLY A 289 -58.20 3.10 12.43
CA GLY A 289 -59.14 1.98 12.52
C GLY A 289 -58.60 0.76 13.31
N PHE A 290 -57.30 0.79 13.75
CA PHE A 290 -56.71 -0.32 14.49
C PHE A 290 -56.18 0.07 15.87
N ASN A 291 -55.22 1.01 15.94
CA ASN A 291 -54.56 1.34 17.22
C ASN A 291 -54.64 2.85 17.54
N ASP A 292 -55.40 3.61 16.76
CA ASP A 292 -55.64 5.01 17.02
C ASP A 292 -56.60 5.22 18.24
N LEU A 293 -56.52 6.40 18.83
CA LEU A 293 -57.32 6.73 20.01
C LEU A 293 -58.83 6.70 19.74
N ALA A 294 -59.25 7.18 18.56
CA ALA A 294 -60.65 7.21 18.22
C ALA A 294 -61.28 5.81 18.14
N SER A 295 -60.52 4.86 17.56
CA SER A 295 -60.94 3.45 17.42
C SER A 295 -60.85 2.67 18.72
N GLN A 296 -59.78 2.89 19.51
CA GLN A 296 -59.52 2.11 20.71
C GLN A 296 -60.22 2.65 21.98
N ASN A 297 -60.45 3.96 22.04
CA ASN A 297 -61.16 4.58 23.14
C ASN A 297 -62.06 5.72 22.63
N PRO A 298 -63.22 5.38 22.01
CA PRO A 298 -64.17 6.36 21.48
C PRO A 298 -64.71 7.33 22.52
N SER A 299 -64.82 6.90 23.80
CA SER A 299 -65.28 7.75 24.88
C SER A 299 -64.31 8.89 25.17
N LEU A 300 -62.99 8.56 25.28
CA LEU A 300 -61.94 9.55 25.51
C LEU A 300 -61.75 10.45 24.27
N ALA A 301 -61.93 9.93 23.07
CA ALA A 301 -61.85 10.71 21.84
C ALA A 301 -62.91 11.82 21.77
N LYS A 302 -64.07 11.69 22.42
CA LYS A 302 -65.10 12.74 22.47
C LYS A 302 -64.67 13.93 23.33
N GLU A 303 -63.75 13.75 24.25
CA GLU A 303 -63.20 14.80 25.11
C GLU A 303 -62.04 15.55 24.42
N TRP A 304 -61.71 15.22 23.17
CA TRP A 304 -60.62 15.85 22.41
C TRP A 304 -60.95 17.28 22.02
N ASP A 305 -60.09 18.23 22.41
CA ASP A 305 -60.25 19.65 22.02
C ASP A 305 -59.67 19.88 20.63
N SER A 306 -60.47 19.70 19.58
CA SER A 306 -60.04 19.82 18.19
C SER A 306 -59.53 21.22 17.82
N GLU A 307 -60.01 22.28 18.51
CA GLU A 307 -59.59 23.64 18.25
C GLU A 307 -58.17 23.89 18.77
N LYS A 308 -57.88 23.46 19.98
CA LYS A 308 -56.58 23.66 20.62
C LYS A 308 -55.49 22.70 20.13
N ASN A 309 -55.91 21.52 19.69
CA ASN A 309 -54.95 20.53 19.13
C ASN A 309 -54.66 20.72 17.63
N ASN A 310 -55.29 21.70 16.98
CA ASN A 310 -55.09 22.05 15.58
C ASN A 310 -55.23 20.86 14.61
N LEU A 311 -54.13 20.54 13.86
CA LEU A 311 -54.12 19.44 12.89
C LEU A 311 -54.01 18.04 13.51
N LEU A 312 -53.81 17.93 14.84
CA LEU A 312 -53.71 16.64 15.50
C LEU A 312 -55.13 16.16 15.85
N THR A 313 -55.49 14.96 15.42
CA THR A 313 -56.79 14.35 15.66
C THR A 313 -56.68 13.06 16.49
N PRO A 314 -57.75 12.57 17.11
CA PRO A 314 -57.74 11.30 17.82
C PRO A 314 -57.32 10.09 16.94
N GLU A 315 -57.58 10.15 15.64
CA GLU A 315 -57.18 9.15 14.65
C GLU A 315 -55.67 9.23 14.35
N GLY A 316 -55.02 10.38 14.64
CA GLY A 316 -53.60 10.63 14.41
C GLY A 316 -52.67 10.25 15.57
N VAL A 317 -53.21 9.72 16.67
CA VAL A 317 -52.45 9.32 17.87
C VAL A 317 -52.86 7.94 18.34
N THR A 318 -51.93 7.20 18.93
CA THR A 318 -52.25 5.93 19.63
C THR A 318 -52.68 6.21 21.06
N THR A 319 -53.39 5.27 21.70
CA THR A 319 -53.78 5.34 23.11
C THR A 319 -52.62 5.47 24.06
N ASN A 320 -51.43 4.97 23.69
CA ASN A 320 -50.19 5.03 24.48
C ASN A 320 -49.25 6.15 24.03
N SER A 321 -49.78 7.13 23.32
CA SER A 321 -48.95 8.26 22.84
C SER A 321 -48.48 9.13 24.02
N GLY A 322 -47.19 9.40 24.14
CA GLY A 322 -46.64 10.34 25.10
C GLY A 322 -46.86 11.83 24.74
N ARG A 323 -47.63 12.14 23.67
CA ARG A 323 -47.92 13.51 23.27
C ARG A 323 -48.85 14.17 24.26
N ARG A 324 -48.54 15.40 24.65
CA ARG A 324 -49.43 16.24 25.45
C ARG A 324 -50.44 16.86 24.51
N VAL A 325 -51.73 16.71 24.84
CA VAL A 325 -52.84 17.20 24.06
C VAL A 325 -53.85 17.88 24.95
N TRP A 326 -54.73 18.69 24.38
CA TRP A 326 -55.81 19.39 25.08
C TRP A 326 -57.10 18.57 25.07
N TRP A 327 -57.75 18.54 26.20
CA TRP A 327 -59.03 17.84 26.41
C TRP A 327 -60.13 18.85 26.83
N ARG A 328 -61.36 18.53 26.52
CA ARG A 328 -62.56 19.29 26.94
C ARG A 328 -63.21 18.61 28.07
#